data_54511ae909483247cd0e61b3c96b274b
#
_entry.id   54511ae909483247cd0e61b3c96b274b
#
_cell.length_a   1.000
_cell.length_b   1.000
_cell.length_c   1.000
_cell.angle_alpha   90.00
_cell.angle_beta   90.00
_cell.angle_gamma   90.00
#
_symmetry.space_group_name_H-M   'P 1'
#
loop_
_entity.id
_entity.type
_entity.pdbx_description
1 polymer ?
#
loop_
_entity_poly.entity_id
_entity_poly.type
_entity_poly.pdbx_seq_one_letter_code
_entity_poly.pdbx_strand_id
1 'polypeptide(L)'
;MMTEDHIFDGEQEDGSINIKKAENIAEQFEISKQFWAYLVKKKYIQDPKQFITSCPHMSLVFGPADVGYLKKRHEAMIKSHLFQGMEFTDNHETLAEWIPLVMRKRNSHEMLAATKMDMGTDVNFGTLTRKMARFLADDSNVDVFLYHEAKDLDLRDDGKWAIEIRDRLHQHNQQVVADFVFIGAGGYALPLLDSSDIPESEGYGGFPVSGEWLVSHN
;
A
#
# COMPACT_ATOMS: atom_id res chain seq x y z
N MET A 1 2.64 -4.77 -2.60
CA MET A 1 1.23 -5.09 -2.41
C MET A 1 0.57 -4.94 -3.77
N MET A 2 0.62 -5.99 -4.59
CA MET A 2 -0.26 -6.03 -5.74
C MET A 2 -1.64 -6.22 -5.14
N THR A 3 -2.47 -5.22 -5.21
CA THR A 3 -3.79 -5.33 -4.67
C THR A 3 -4.53 -6.37 -5.45
N GLU A 4 -5.11 -7.28 -4.74
CA GLU A 4 -6.21 -8.07 -5.21
C GLU A 4 -7.31 -7.10 -5.57
N ASP A 5 -7.27 -6.64 -6.81
CA ASP A 5 -8.32 -5.81 -7.31
C ASP A 5 -9.59 -6.60 -7.27
N HIS A 6 -10.50 -5.99 -6.63
CA HIS A 6 -11.82 -6.47 -6.39
C HIS A 6 -12.37 -7.15 -7.62
N ILE A 7 -12.84 -8.34 -7.39
CA ILE A 7 -13.65 -9.15 -8.31
C ILE A 7 -14.71 -8.28 -9.04
N PHE A 8 -15.13 -7.16 -8.45
CA PHE A 8 -16.17 -6.29 -8.96
C PHE A 8 -15.76 -5.27 -10.03
N ASP A 9 -14.48 -4.96 -10.19
CA ASP A 9 -14.04 -3.91 -11.13
C ASP A 9 -13.46 -4.44 -12.45
N GLY A 10 -13.36 -5.75 -12.58
CA GLY A 10 -12.53 -6.33 -13.62
C GLY A 10 -13.28 -6.72 -14.90
N GLU A 11 -14.40 -7.40 -14.82
CA GLU A 11 -15.09 -7.91 -16.01
C GLU A 11 -16.07 -6.88 -16.57
N GLN A 12 -15.87 -6.51 -17.84
CA GLN A 12 -16.73 -5.59 -18.57
C GLN A 12 -17.92 -6.31 -19.18
N GLU A 13 -18.94 -5.60 -19.62
CA GLU A 13 -20.14 -6.17 -20.28
C GLU A 13 -19.80 -7.02 -21.51
N ASP A 14 -18.72 -6.73 -22.20
CA ASP A 14 -18.22 -7.49 -23.36
C ASP A 14 -17.39 -8.73 -22.97
N GLY A 15 -17.24 -9.00 -21.65
CA GLY A 15 -16.47 -10.12 -21.11
C GLY A 15 -14.94 -9.89 -21.08
N SER A 16 -14.47 -8.70 -21.46
CA SER A 16 -13.07 -8.33 -21.32
C SER A 16 -12.74 -7.98 -19.85
N ILE A 17 -11.46 -8.05 -19.49
CA ILE A 17 -10.99 -7.69 -18.14
C ILE A 17 -10.27 -6.35 -18.21
N ASN A 18 -10.75 -5.38 -17.43
CA ASN A 18 -10.07 -4.10 -17.24
C ASN A 18 -8.95 -4.25 -16.19
N ILE A 19 -7.69 -4.08 -16.61
CA ILE A 19 -6.53 -4.18 -15.73
C ILE A 19 -5.91 -2.82 -15.40
N LYS A 20 -6.55 -1.71 -15.79
CA LYS A 20 -5.95 -0.37 -15.65
C LYS A 20 -5.62 0.00 -14.20
N LYS A 21 -6.48 -0.38 -13.27
CA LYS A 21 -6.23 -0.16 -11.83
C LYS A 21 -5.03 -0.96 -11.34
N ALA A 22 -4.91 -2.24 -11.75
CA ALA A 22 -3.78 -3.08 -11.41
C ALA A 22 -2.46 -2.51 -11.98
N GLU A 23 -2.47 -2.03 -13.23
CA GLU A 23 -1.32 -1.36 -13.84
C GLU A 23 -0.91 -0.10 -13.07
N ASN A 24 -1.86 0.78 -12.75
CA ASN A 24 -1.58 2.01 -12.00
C ASN A 24 -0.94 1.72 -10.64
N ILE A 25 -1.42 0.70 -9.93
CA ILE A 25 -0.86 0.31 -8.63
C ILE A 25 0.54 -0.29 -8.79
N ALA A 26 0.75 -1.14 -9.79
CA ALA A 26 2.07 -1.70 -10.07
C ALA A 26 3.08 -0.60 -10.44
N GLU A 27 2.70 0.37 -11.27
CA GLU A 27 3.53 1.54 -11.61
C GLU A 27 3.90 2.36 -10.36
N GLN A 28 2.93 2.66 -9.50
CA GLN A 28 3.17 3.39 -8.24
C GLN A 28 4.13 2.64 -7.32
N PHE A 29 4.01 1.31 -7.28
CA PHE A 29 4.92 0.49 -6.49
C PHE A 29 6.33 0.47 -7.07
N GLU A 30 6.50 0.39 -8.39
CA GLU A 30 7.80 0.48 -9.05
C GLU A 30 8.47 1.85 -8.79
N ILE A 31 7.72 2.95 -8.84
CA ILE A 31 8.22 4.29 -8.48
C ILE A 31 8.67 4.31 -7.02
N SER A 32 7.90 3.71 -6.11
CA SER A 32 8.26 3.63 -4.70
C SER A 32 9.58 2.86 -4.49
N LYS A 33 9.77 1.73 -5.15
CA LYS A 33 11.03 0.96 -5.10
C LYS A 33 12.22 1.78 -5.63
N GLN A 34 12.03 2.52 -6.72
CA GLN A 34 13.07 3.39 -7.27
C GLN A 34 13.43 4.51 -6.27
N PHE A 35 12.45 5.10 -5.62
CA PHE A 35 12.67 6.10 -4.58
C PHE A 35 13.44 5.53 -3.40
N TRP A 36 13.07 4.36 -2.89
CA TRP A 36 13.82 3.71 -1.81
C TRP A 36 15.24 3.34 -2.22
N ALA A 37 15.44 2.86 -3.44
CA ALA A 37 16.78 2.61 -3.98
C ALA A 37 17.61 3.90 -4.04
N TYR A 38 17.00 5.03 -4.39
CA TYR A 38 17.65 6.34 -4.36
C TYR A 38 18.05 6.72 -2.92
N LEU A 39 17.17 6.56 -1.92
CA LEU A 39 17.49 6.85 -0.51
C LEU A 39 18.65 5.99 -0.01
N VAL A 40 18.69 4.72 -0.38
CA VAL A 40 19.81 3.81 -0.04
C VAL A 40 21.11 4.26 -0.75
N LYS A 41 21.05 4.58 -2.04
CA LYS A 41 22.20 5.07 -2.82
C LYS A 41 22.78 6.36 -2.25
N LYS A 42 21.91 7.25 -1.75
CA LYS A 42 22.31 8.51 -1.10
C LYS A 42 22.75 8.31 0.36
N LYS A 43 22.66 7.10 0.89
CA LYS A 43 22.94 6.75 2.29
C LYS A 43 22.03 7.43 3.32
N TYR A 44 20.86 7.89 2.89
CA TYR A 44 19.83 8.44 3.78
C TYR A 44 19.20 7.35 4.63
N ILE A 45 19.05 6.16 4.07
CA ILE A 45 18.72 4.93 4.80
C ILE A 45 19.75 3.85 4.45
N GLN A 46 20.02 2.97 5.41
CA GLN A 46 20.99 1.90 5.24
C GLN A 46 20.30 0.54 5.33
N ASP A 47 20.98 -0.49 4.81
CA ASP A 47 20.58 -1.89 4.90
C ASP A 47 19.12 -2.13 4.45
N PRO A 48 18.86 -2.16 3.13
CA PRO A 48 17.52 -2.34 2.58
C PRO A 48 16.89 -3.67 2.98
N LYS A 49 17.68 -4.71 3.26
CA LYS A 49 17.19 -6.03 3.68
C LYS A 49 16.41 -6.01 5.00
N GLN A 50 16.55 -4.95 5.79
CA GLN A 50 15.78 -4.79 7.03
C GLN A 50 14.34 -4.36 6.80
N PHE A 51 14.01 -3.83 5.62
CA PHE A 51 12.65 -3.35 5.35
C PHE A 51 12.03 -3.87 4.06
N ILE A 52 12.80 -4.44 3.13
CA ILE A 52 12.28 -5.01 1.90
C ILE A 52 12.97 -6.33 1.59
N THR A 53 12.18 -7.36 1.34
CA THR A 53 12.63 -8.70 0.95
C THR A 53 11.84 -9.22 -0.23
N SER A 54 12.45 -10.02 -1.10
CA SER A 54 11.72 -10.69 -2.17
C SER A 54 10.80 -11.75 -1.58
N CYS A 55 9.56 -11.74 -2.00
CA CYS A 55 8.53 -12.70 -1.63
C CYS A 55 7.61 -12.91 -2.84
N PRO A 56 7.43 -14.15 -3.34
CA PRO A 56 6.49 -14.40 -4.41
C PRO A 56 5.08 -13.92 -4.02
N HIS A 57 4.44 -13.19 -4.92
CA HIS A 57 3.04 -12.80 -4.76
C HIS A 57 2.15 -13.83 -5.44
N MET A 58 1.12 -14.28 -4.74
CA MET A 58 0.18 -15.26 -5.26
C MET A 58 -1.25 -14.83 -4.96
N SER A 59 -2.15 -15.08 -5.92
CA SER A 59 -3.60 -15.00 -5.73
C SER A 59 -4.18 -16.39 -5.86
N LEU A 60 -5.01 -16.82 -4.91
CA LEU A 60 -5.64 -18.12 -4.89
C LEU A 60 -7.16 -17.95 -4.87
N VAL A 61 -7.86 -18.71 -5.69
CA VAL A 61 -9.32 -18.69 -5.80
C VAL A 61 -9.90 -20.09 -5.79
N PHE A 62 -11.21 -20.19 -5.50
CA PHE A 62 -11.93 -21.44 -5.34
C PHE A 62 -13.24 -21.41 -6.13
N GLY A 63 -13.59 -22.55 -6.68
CA GLY A 63 -14.84 -22.75 -7.43
C GLY A 63 -14.75 -22.30 -8.90
N PRO A 64 -15.69 -22.78 -9.74
CA PRO A 64 -15.58 -22.66 -11.19
C PRO A 64 -15.67 -21.22 -11.69
N ALA A 65 -16.47 -20.39 -11.05
CA ALA A 65 -16.64 -18.98 -11.45
C ALA A 65 -15.35 -18.19 -11.25
N ASP A 66 -14.76 -18.28 -10.06
CA ASP A 66 -13.55 -17.52 -9.69
C ASP A 66 -12.32 -18.06 -10.43
N VAL A 67 -12.22 -19.36 -10.64
CA VAL A 67 -11.17 -19.96 -11.48
C VAL A 67 -11.25 -19.46 -12.91
N GLY A 68 -12.45 -19.40 -13.48
CA GLY A 68 -12.67 -18.85 -14.83
C GLY A 68 -12.31 -17.37 -14.92
N TYR A 69 -12.66 -16.59 -13.91
CA TYR A 69 -12.31 -15.17 -13.82
C TYR A 69 -10.79 -14.97 -13.68
N LEU A 70 -10.12 -15.67 -12.76
CA LEU A 70 -8.69 -15.57 -12.55
C LEU A 70 -7.89 -15.89 -13.81
N LYS A 71 -8.35 -16.89 -14.58
CA LYS A 71 -7.73 -17.24 -15.86
C LYS A 71 -7.84 -16.11 -16.87
N LYS A 72 -9.03 -15.56 -17.09
CA LYS A 72 -9.23 -14.40 -17.98
C LYS A 72 -8.39 -13.20 -17.54
N ARG A 73 -8.34 -12.94 -16.23
CA ARG A 73 -7.55 -11.86 -15.66
C ARG A 73 -6.05 -12.06 -15.90
N HIS A 74 -5.54 -13.25 -15.69
CA HIS A 74 -4.15 -13.58 -16.00
C HIS A 74 -3.83 -13.35 -17.49
N GLU A 75 -4.69 -13.84 -18.41
CA GLU A 75 -4.52 -13.64 -19.86
C GLU A 75 -4.51 -12.17 -20.28
N ALA A 76 -5.23 -11.32 -19.54
CA ALA A 76 -5.21 -9.88 -19.77
C ALA A 76 -3.92 -9.23 -19.20
N MET A 77 -3.54 -9.60 -17.96
CA MET A 77 -2.42 -8.99 -17.25
C MET A 77 -1.06 -9.29 -17.89
N ILE A 78 -0.81 -10.51 -18.37
CA ILE A 78 0.48 -10.89 -18.99
C ILE A 78 0.79 -10.14 -20.29
N LYS A 79 -0.18 -9.42 -20.89
CA LYS A 79 0.03 -8.52 -22.03
C LYS A 79 0.74 -7.24 -21.64
N SER A 80 0.64 -6.85 -20.38
CA SER A 80 1.35 -5.70 -19.82
C SER A 80 2.76 -6.09 -19.37
N HIS A 81 3.74 -5.24 -19.66
CA HIS A 81 5.13 -5.45 -19.24
C HIS A 81 5.29 -5.53 -17.70
N LEU A 82 4.38 -4.91 -16.96
CA LEU A 82 4.37 -4.90 -15.48
C LEU A 82 4.10 -6.28 -14.87
N PHE A 83 3.42 -7.15 -15.62
CA PHE A 83 3.04 -8.49 -15.16
C PHE A 83 3.68 -9.60 -16.02
N GLN A 84 4.70 -9.25 -16.79
CA GLN A 84 5.42 -10.22 -17.58
C GLN A 84 6.10 -11.27 -16.69
N GLY A 85 5.87 -12.54 -16.99
CA GLY A 85 6.38 -13.66 -16.19
C GLY A 85 5.42 -14.11 -15.07
N MET A 86 4.21 -13.52 -14.97
CA MET A 86 3.18 -14.08 -14.11
C MET A 86 2.74 -15.45 -14.62
N GLU A 87 2.70 -16.41 -13.71
CA GLU A 87 2.26 -17.79 -13.98
C GLU A 87 0.81 -17.99 -13.52
N PHE A 88 0.11 -18.90 -14.17
CA PHE A 88 -1.21 -19.38 -13.77
C PHE A 88 -1.21 -20.91 -13.72
N THR A 89 -1.85 -21.47 -12.72
CA THR A 89 -2.09 -22.93 -12.65
C THR A 89 -3.41 -23.28 -11.97
N ASP A 90 -4.07 -24.31 -12.48
CA ASP A 90 -5.19 -25.02 -11.85
C ASP A 90 -4.82 -26.49 -11.56
N ASN A 91 -3.55 -26.85 -11.74
CA ASN A 91 -3.02 -28.17 -11.47
C ASN A 91 -2.71 -28.34 -9.98
N HIS A 92 -3.29 -29.33 -9.33
CA HIS A 92 -3.15 -29.60 -7.91
C HIS A 92 -1.73 -29.93 -7.47
N GLU A 93 -0.93 -30.58 -8.31
CA GLU A 93 0.46 -30.92 -7.99
C GLU A 93 1.31 -29.65 -7.95
N THR A 94 1.18 -28.79 -8.97
CA THR A 94 1.85 -27.49 -9.02
C THR A 94 1.42 -26.57 -7.88
N LEU A 95 0.12 -26.55 -7.56
CA LEU A 95 -0.39 -25.80 -6.41
C LEU A 95 0.18 -26.32 -5.09
N ALA A 96 0.37 -27.63 -4.94
CA ALA A 96 0.99 -28.20 -3.74
C ALA A 96 2.47 -27.83 -3.60
N GLU A 97 3.17 -27.60 -4.71
CA GLU A 97 4.54 -27.07 -4.69
C GLU A 97 4.56 -25.58 -4.31
N TRP A 98 3.64 -24.77 -4.85
CA TRP A 98 3.59 -23.34 -4.61
C TRP A 98 3.09 -22.99 -3.20
N ILE A 99 2.03 -23.66 -2.75
CA ILE A 99 1.30 -23.34 -1.51
C ILE A 99 1.00 -24.60 -0.68
N PRO A 100 2.03 -25.33 -0.23
CA PRO A 100 1.90 -26.65 0.39
C PRO A 100 0.99 -26.65 1.63
N LEU A 101 1.01 -25.59 2.44
CA LEU A 101 0.18 -25.49 3.64
C LEU A 101 -1.31 -25.39 3.30
N VAL A 102 -1.65 -24.65 2.25
CA VAL A 102 -3.04 -24.49 1.80
C VAL A 102 -3.55 -25.78 1.15
N MET A 103 -2.68 -26.48 0.44
CA MET A 103 -3.05 -27.72 -0.27
C MET A 103 -3.10 -28.96 0.64
N ARG A 104 -2.59 -28.85 1.87
CA ARG A 104 -2.54 -29.98 2.81
C ARG A 104 -3.93 -30.48 3.16
N LYS A 105 -4.19 -31.77 2.90
CA LYS A 105 -5.48 -32.48 3.14
C LYS A 105 -6.66 -31.94 2.33
N ARG A 106 -6.42 -31.21 1.22
CA ARG A 106 -7.50 -30.82 0.32
C ARG A 106 -8.04 -31.96 -0.49
N ASN A 107 -9.30 -31.82 -0.85
CA ASN A 107 -9.95 -32.76 -1.78
C ASN A 107 -9.39 -32.54 -3.20
N SER A 108 -8.92 -33.60 -3.86
CA SER A 108 -8.37 -33.56 -5.22
C SER A 108 -9.40 -33.16 -6.30
N HIS A 109 -10.69 -33.18 -5.99
CA HIS A 109 -11.77 -32.76 -6.90
C HIS A 109 -12.22 -31.31 -6.69
N GLU A 110 -11.66 -30.62 -5.70
CA GLU A 110 -11.97 -29.20 -5.48
C GLU A 110 -11.38 -28.35 -6.61
N MET A 111 -12.23 -27.55 -7.25
CA MET A 111 -11.77 -26.66 -8.31
C MET A 111 -11.14 -25.42 -7.70
N LEU A 112 -9.86 -25.21 -7.95
CA LEU A 112 -9.10 -24.07 -7.47
C LEU A 112 -7.99 -23.72 -8.46
N ALA A 113 -7.56 -22.47 -8.45
CA ALA A 113 -6.45 -21.99 -9.28
C ALA A 113 -5.68 -20.90 -8.55
N ALA A 114 -4.42 -20.72 -8.95
CA ALA A 114 -3.61 -19.60 -8.47
C ALA A 114 -2.84 -18.94 -9.59
N THR A 115 -2.53 -17.66 -9.38
CA THR A 115 -1.47 -16.96 -10.10
C THR A 115 -0.27 -16.78 -9.18
N LYS A 116 0.92 -16.69 -9.78
CA LYS A 116 2.19 -16.48 -9.07
C LYS A 116 3.05 -15.48 -9.82
N MET A 117 3.65 -14.56 -9.09
CA MET A 117 4.62 -13.59 -9.58
C MET A 117 5.85 -13.59 -8.68
N ASP A 118 6.99 -14.04 -9.19
CA ASP A 118 8.22 -14.17 -8.39
C ASP A 118 8.84 -12.81 -7.97
N MET A 119 8.50 -11.74 -8.70
CA MET A 119 8.99 -10.38 -8.40
C MET A 119 8.23 -9.66 -7.28
N GLY A 120 7.38 -10.37 -6.54
CA GLY A 120 6.72 -9.83 -5.37
C GLY A 120 7.71 -9.45 -4.27
N THR A 121 7.28 -8.59 -3.37
CA THR A 121 8.10 -8.13 -2.24
C THR A 121 7.26 -8.00 -0.97
N ASP A 122 7.88 -8.33 0.15
CA ASP A 122 7.37 -8.01 1.48
C ASP A 122 8.09 -6.75 2.00
N VAL A 123 7.32 -5.77 2.47
CA VAL A 123 7.83 -4.47 2.92
C VAL A 123 7.45 -4.19 4.36
N ASN A 124 8.44 -4.08 5.23
CA ASN A 124 8.27 -3.63 6.60
C ASN A 124 8.23 -2.08 6.63
N PHE A 125 7.05 -1.52 6.39
CA PHE A 125 6.84 -0.07 6.40
C PHE A 125 7.19 0.59 7.74
N GLY A 126 6.96 -0.08 8.85
CA GLY A 126 7.35 0.43 10.18
C GLY A 126 8.86 0.61 10.31
N THR A 127 9.65 -0.32 9.80
CA THR A 127 11.11 -0.19 9.79
C THR A 127 11.58 0.88 8.82
N LEU A 128 11.01 0.95 7.63
CA LEU A 128 11.30 2.00 6.64
C LEU A 128 11.02 3.39 7.22
N THR A 129 9.84 3.60 7.79
CA THR A 129 9.44 4.87 8.42
C THR A 129 10.40 5.28 9.53
N ARG A 130 10.75 4.34 10.42
CA ARG A 130 11.72 4.64 11.50
C ARG A 130 13.09 5.04 10.98
N LYS A 131 13.56 4.41 9.90
CA LYS A 131 14.84 4.76 9.28
C LYS A 131 14.80 6.16 8.67
N MET A 132 13.73 6.50 7.95
CA MET A 132 13.53 7.82 7.37
C MET A 132 13.41 8.90 8.46
N ALA A 133 12.60 8.66 9.50
CA ALA A 133 12.44 9.59 10.60
C ALA A 133 13.74 9.82 11.37
N ARG A 134 14.56 8.79 11.59
CA ARG A 134 15.88 8.94 12.23
C ARG A 134 16.82 9.79 11.38
N PHE A 135 16.87 9.54 10.08
CA PHE A 135 17.68 10.35 9.17
C PHE A 135 17.28 11.83 9.23
N LEU A 136 15.98 12.13 9.25
CA LEU A 136 15.48 13.50 9.37
C LEU A 136 15.79 14.11 10.73
N ALA A 137 15.66 13.35 11.81
CA ALA A 137 15.96 13.85 13.17
C ALA A 137 17.44 14.16 13.39
N ASP A 138 18.34 13.56 12.59
CA ASP A 138 19.78 13.85 12.63
C ASP A 138 20.15 15.11 11.82
N ASP A 139 19.21 15.69 11.04
CA ASP A 139 19.40 16.93 10.27
C ASP A 139 19.08 18.13 11.16
N SER A 140 20.03 19.06 11.29
CA SER A 140 19.88 20.27 12.13
C SER A 140 18.80 21.27 11.65
N ASN A 141 18.26 21.06 10.46
CA ASN A 141 17.19 21.90 9.89
C ASN A 141 15.81 21.26 10.01
N VAL A 142 15.70 20.10 10.67
CA VAL A 142 14.45 19.35 10.81
C VAL A 142 14.17 19.07 12.28
N ASP A 143 13.02 19.51 12.75
CA ASP A 143 12.51 19.16 14.07
C ASP A 143 11.44 18.07 13.95
N VAL A 144 11.60 16.95 14.66
CA VAL A 144 10.66 15.83 14.68
C VAL A 144 10.01 15.76 16.05
N PHE A 145 8.74 16.09 16.12
CA PHE A 145 7.96 16.07 17.36
C PHE A 145 7.12 14.80 17.45
N LEU A 146 7.52 13.87 18.30
CA LEU A 146 6.72 12.68 18.63
C LEU A 146 5.64 13.02 19.66
N TYR A 147 4.54 12.27 19.65
CA TYR A 147 3.39 12.48 20.54
C TYR A 147 2.69 13.85 20.39
N HIS A 148 2.94 14.55 19.29
CA HIS A 148 2.25 15.76 18.94
C HIS A 148 1.21 15.47 17.86
N GLU A 149 0.00 15.94 18.08
CA GLU A 149 -1.14 15.73 17.19
C GLU A 149 -1.61 17.08 16.64
N ALA A 150 -1.55 17.24 15.32
CA ALA A 150 -2.21 18.37 14.67
C ALA A 150 -3.73 18.18 14.78
N LYS A 151 -4.41 19.21 15.26
CA LYS A 151 -5.85 19.17 15.53
C LYS A 151 -6.63 20.04 14.55
N ASP A 152 -6.05 21.13 14.14
CA ASP A 152 -6.70 22.14 13.33
C ASP A 152 -5.71 22.89 12.46
N LEU A 153 -6.19 23.43 11.34
CA LEU A 153 -5.41 24.16 10.35
C LEU A 153 -6.18 25.41 9.90
N ASP A 154 -5.73 26.58 10.30
CA ASP A 154 -6.35 27.85 9.92
C ASP A 154 -5.44 28.63 8.95
N LEU A 155 -5.99 29.07 7.83
CA LEU A 155 -5.29 30.01 6.94
C LEU A 155 -5.47 31.43 7.48
N ARG A 156 -4.36 32.06 7.80
CA ARG A 156 -4.31 33.41 8.35
C ARG A 156 -4.37 34.48 7.25
N ASP A 157 -4.73 35.69 7.63
CA ASP A 157 -4.78 36.86 6.72
C ASP A 157 -3.42 37.19 6.09
N ASP A 158 -2.31 36.80 6.73
CA ASP A 158 -0.94 36.99 6.23
C ASP A 158 -0.51 35.88 5.25
N GLY A 159 -1.40 34.97 4.90
CA GLY A 159 -1.14 33.85 3.98
C GLY A 159 -0.37 32.69 4.60
N LYS A 160 -0.10 32.72 5.90
CA LYS A 160 0.52 31.63 6.64
C LYS A 160 -0.52 30.72 7.28
N TRP A 161 -0.12 29.51 7.61
CA TRP A 161 -0.95 28.54 8.31
C TRP A 161 -0.71 28.61 9.83
N ALA A 162 -1.79 28.68 10.60
CA ALA A 162 -1.77 28.42 12.02
C ALA A 162 -2.20 26.98 12.28
N ILE A 163 -1.35 26.18 12.90
CA ILE A 163 -1.58 24.77 13.18
C ILE A 163 -1.79 24.64 14.69
N GLU A 164 -2.98 24.19 15.10
CA GLU A 164 -3.21 23.81 16.49
C GLU A 164 -2.62 22.41 16.74
N ILE A 165 -1.71 22.32 17.70
CA ILE A 165 -1.00 21.09 18.06
C ILE A 165 -1.30 20.75 19.52
N ARG A 166 -1.69 19.51 19.76
CA ARG A 166 -1.83 18.92 21.09
C ARG A 166 -0.62 18.06 21.44
N ASP A 167 0.11 18.45 22.49
CA ASP A 167 1.08 17.57 23.13
C ASP A 167 0.34 16.51 23.94
N ARG A 168 0.42 15.26 23.54
CA ARG A 168 -0.28 14.13 24.17
C ARG A 168 0.42 13.61 25.42
N LEU A 169 1.69 13.95 25.64
CA LEU A 169 2.42 13.60 26.85
C LEU A 169 2.09 14.57 27.99
N HIS A 170 2.14 15.87 27.73
CA HIS A 170 1.95 16.90 28.76
C HIS A 170 0.54 17.48 28.77
N GLN A 171 -0.34 17.02 27.87
CA GLN A 171 -1.76 17.39 27.79
C GLN A 171 -2.00 18.91 27.66
N HIS A 172 -1.15 19.61 26.91
CA HIS A 172 -1.34 21.03 26.59
C HIS A 172 -1.44 21.25 25.08
N ASN A 173 -2.11 22.33 24.71
CA ASN A 173 -2.21 22.77 23.33
C ASN A 173 -1.23 23.90 23.09
N GLN A 174 -0.69 23.96 21.89
CA GLN A 174 0.16 25.03 21.39
C GLN A 174 -0.18 25.32 19.94
N GLN A 175 0.20 26.47 19.46
CA GLN A 175 0.04 26.85 18.06
C GLN A 175 1.40 27.03 17.40
N VAL A 176 1.53 26.52 16.18
CA VAL A 176 2.70 26.70 15.32
C VAL A 176 2.25 27.43 14.06
N VAL A 177 3.07 28.35 13.58
CA VAL A 177 2.82 29.07 12.33
C VAL A 177 3.80 28.61 11.27
N ALA A 178 3.30 28.28 10.08
CA ALA A 178 4.10 27.80 8.95
C ALA A 178 3.72 28.50 7.64
N ASP A 179 4.68 28.64 6.76
CA ASP A 179 4.44 29.17 5.40
C ASP A 179 3.76 28.12 4.49
N PHE A 180 3.92 26.84 4.80
CA PHE A 180 3.35 25.73 4.04
C PHE A 180 3.08 24.53 4.96
N VAL A 181 2.00 23.79 4.68
CA VAL A 181 1.63 22.55 5.38
C VAL A 181 1.51 21.41 4.38
N PHE A 182 2.15 20.29 4.66
CA PHE A 182 1.96 19.03 3.96
C PHE A 182 1.26 18.03 4.86
N ILE A 183 0.04 17.62 4.49
CA ILE A 183 -0.76 16.67 5.26
C ILE A 183 -0.37 15.24 4.86
N GLY A 184 0.56 14.63 5.58
CA GLY A 184 1.00 13.25 5.39
C GLY A 184 0.40 12.27 6.42
N ALA A 185 -0.84 12.50 6.88
CA ALA A 185 -1.43 11.86 8.05
C ALA A 185 -2.14 10.50 7.76
N GLY A 186 -2.02 9.95 6.56
CA GLY A 186 -2.67 8.69 6.20
C GLY A 186 -4.19 8.77 6.38
N GLY A 187 -4.80 7.87 7.17
CA GLY A 187 -6.22 7.87 7.43
C GLY A 187 -6.77 9.11 8.15
N TYR A 188 -5.90 9.89 8.81
CA TYR A 188 -6.24 11.17 9.46
C TYR A 188 -6.11 12.38 8.53
N ALA A 189 -5.72 12.19 7.27
CA ALA A 189 -5.58 13.29 6.33
C ALA A 189 -6.92 13.99 6.03
N LEU A 190 -8.00 13.23 5.92
CA LEU A 190 -9.33 13.78 5.62
C LEU A 190 -9.85 14.74 6.72
N PRO A 191 -9.86 14.40 8.01
CA PRO A 191 -10.24 15.34 9.05
C PRO A 191 -9.39 16.63 9.07
N LEU A 192 -8.08 16.53 8.83
CA LEU A 192 -7.21 17.71 8.76
C LEU A 192 -7.44 18.53 7.49
N LEU A 193 -7.77 17.90 6.38
CA LEU A 193 -8.13 18.58 5.15
C LEU A 193 -9.46 19.33 5.30
N ASP A 194 -10.44 18.69 5.95
CA ASP A 194 -11.73 19.30 6.25
C ASP A 194 -11.61 20.52 7.16
N SER A 195 -10.77 20.42 8.22
CA SER A 195 -10.51 21.53 9.15
C SER A 195 -9.74 22.69 8.53
N SER A 196 -9.12 22.50 7.37
CA SER A 196 -8.37 23.58 6.70
C SER A 196 -9.24 24.61 6.01
N ASP A 197 -10.54 24.36 5.89
CA ASP A 197 -11.55 25.22 5.23
C ASP A 197 -11.18 25.73 3.81
N ILE A 198 -10.25 25.03 3.13
CA ILE A 198 -9.95 25.39 1.74
C ILE A 198 -11.05 24.90 0.79
N PRO A 199 -11.44 25.67 -0.23
CA PRO A 199 -12.52 25.29 -1.15
C PRO A 199 -12.29 23.93 -1.83
N GLU A 200 -11.04 23.59 -2.07
CA GLU A 200 -10.63 22.32 -2.70
C GLU A 200 -10.84 21.11 -1.80
N SER A 201 -11.11 21.29 -0.50
CA SER A 201 -11.41 20.19 0.44
C SER A 201 -12.86 19.68 0.31
N GLU A 202 -13.75 20.47 -0.26
CA GLU A 202 -15.17 20.15 -0.37
C GLU A 202 -15.41 18.88 -1.21
N GLY A 203 -16.28 18.02 -0.70
CA GLY A 203 -16.72 16.81 -1.41
C GLY A 203 -15.79 15.61 -1.29
N TYR A 204 -14.66 15.72 -0.57
CA TYR A 204 -13.84 14.57 -0.26
C TYR A 204 -14.41 13.82 0.94
N GLY A 205 -14.54 12.50 0.78
CA GLY A 205 -15.00 11.59 1.83
C GLY A 205 -14.18 10.31 1.83
N GLY A 206 -14.09 9.65 2.97
CA GLY A 206 -13.43 8.36 3.12
C GLY A 206 -14.43 7.29 3.54
N PHE A 207 -14.35 6.12 2.92
CA PHE A 207 -15.05 4.93 3.36
C PHE A 207 -14.02 3.94 3.92
N PRO A 208 -13.76 3.93 5.24
CA PRO A 208 -12.78 3.06 5.83
C PRO A 208 -13.27 1.61 5.78
N VAL A 209 -12.42 0.72 5.26
CA VAL A 209 -12.65 -0.73 5.23
C VAL A 209 -11.58 -1.38 6.09
N SER A 210 -12.00 -2.22 7.05
CA SER A 210 -11.07 -3.03 7.84
C SER A 210 -10.74 -4.33 7.12
N GLY A 211 -9.53 -4.85 7.32
CA GLY A 211 -9.10 -6.16 6.87
C GLY A 211 -8.39 -6.90 8.00
N GLU A 212 -8.48 -8.23 7.96
CA GLU A 212 -7.76 -9.11 8.87
C GLU A 212 -6.63 -9.84 8.12
N TRP A 213 -5.49 -9.95 8.74
CA TRP A 213 -4.33 -10.64 8.20
C TRP A 213 -4.08 -11.93 8.97
N LEU A 214 -3.96 -13.04 8.25
CA LEU A 214 -3.46 -14.28 8.82
C LEU A 214 -1.93 -14.30 8.70
N VAL A 215 -1.24 -14.40 9.82
CA VAL A 215 0.22 -14.41 9.87
C VAL A 215 0.69 -15.76 10.41
N SER A 216 1.60 -16.42 9.68
CA SER A 216 2.33 -17.59 10.16
C SER A 216 3.70 -17.16 10.68
N HIS A 217 4.04 -17.60 11.88
CA HIS A 217 5.33 -17.35 12.54
C HIS A 217 6.21 -18.61 12.55
N ASN A 218 6.11 -19.47 11.54
CA ASN A 218 6.92 -20.68 11.41
C ASN A 218 8.33 -20.38 10.94
#